data_86a2e0b0e3a7db6a6c13fb8d1d0d8617
#
_entry.id   86a2e0b0e3a7db6a6c13fb8d1d0d8617
#
_cell.length_a   1.000
_cell.length_b   1.000
_cell.length_c   1.000
_cell.angle_alpha   90.00
_cell.angle_beta   90.00
_cell.angle_gamma   90.00
#
_symmetry.space_group_name_H-M   'P 1'
#
loop_
_entity.id
_entity.type
_entity.pdbx_description
1 polymer ?
#
loop_
_entity_poly.entity_id
_entity_poly.type
_entity_poly.pdbx_seq_one_letter_code
_entity_poly.pdbx_strand_id
1 'polypeptide(L)'
;MNGSFWKKRKAGSVFLAVLLLTTLLAGCGINEGKAEKYVQANLDLTFQGQTQEAKEILGASDSDLKKVYENGINAFVQDCLLNGVETENDFSETYGVLIKEIFCSARYQVSGVKKTGSKTCEVTVKYQPVDVFTRFMPKLKEESEKIQADKDAGKYSGTDEEIKEAMVLD
;
A
#
# COMPACT_ATOMS: atom_id res chain seq x y z
N MET A 1 -3.30 27.40 -3.05
CA MET A 1 -4.03 27.58 -1.77
C MET A 1 -3.79 26.37 -0.89
N ASN A 2 -3.25 26.61 0.29
CA ASN A 2 -3.03 25.70 1.44
C ASN A 2 -2.12 24.47 1.23
N GLY A 3 -0.81 24.75 1.08
CA GLY A 3 0.23 23.84 1.49
C GLY A 3 0.45 23.93 3.01
N SER A 4 0.01 22.94 3.75
CA SER A 4 0.45 22.76 5.15
C SER A 4 0.05 21.40 5.68
N PHE A 5 0.67 20.30 5.17
CA PHE A 5 0.46 18.99 5.80
C PHE A 5 1.73 18.15 5.99
N TRP A 6 2.92 18.68 5.67
CA TRP A 6 4.17 17.91 5.86
C TRP A 6 5.07 18.58 6.90
N LYS A 7 4.69 18.44 8.17
CA LYS A 7 5.60 18.77 9.27
C LYS A 7 6.62 17.64 9.44
N LYS A 8 7.91 17.98 9.29
CA LYS A 8 9.08 17.11 9.51
C LYS A 8 8.92 16.29 10.79
N ARG A 9 8.90 14.97 10.67
CA ARG A 9 8.89 14.04 11.82
C ARG A 9 10.22 13.31 11.89
N LYS A 10 10.85 13.42 13.05
CA LYS A 10 12.17 12.83 13.37
C LYS A 10 12.11 11.31 13.29
N ALA A 11 13.17 10.69 12.78
CA ALA A 11 13.37 9.25 12.78
C ALA A 11 13.20 8.69 14.21
N GLY A 12 12.40 7.62 14.34
CA GLY A 12 12.25 6.89 15.61
C GLY A 12 10.86 6.85 16.20
N SER A 13 9.83 7.42 15.57
CA SER A 13 8.48 7.43 16.14
C SER A 13 7.71 6.17 15.72
N VAL A 14 7.46 5.30 16.68
CA VAL A 14 6.47 4.21 16.53
C VAL A 14 5.10 4.87 16.45
N PHE A 15 4.49 4.87 15.25
CA PHE A 15 3.16 5.41 15.06
C PHE A 15 2.12 4.39 15.49
N LEU A 16 1.30 4.80 16.45
CA LEU A 16 0.08 4.12 16.82
C LEU A 16 -1.01 4.54 15.82
N ALA A 17 -1.33 3.71 14.85
CA ALA A 17 -2.50 3.93 14.01
C ALA A 17 -3.71 3.27 14.66
N VAL A 18 -4.74 4.05 14.93
CA VAL A 18 -6.06 3.54 15.31
C VAL A 18 -6.85 3.38 14.03
N LEU A 19 -7.02 2.12 13.59
CA LEU A 19 -7.86 1.80 12.45
C LEU A 19 -9.28 1.51 12.96
N LEU A 20 -10.21 2.44 12.75
CA LEU A 20 -11.64 2.23 13.01
C LEU A 20 -12.22 1.39 11.86
N LEU A 21 -12.20 0.08 12.01
CA LEU A 21 -12.91 -0.85 11.13
C LEU A 21 -14.31 -1.10 11.70
N THR A 22 -15.30 -0.42 11.15
CA THR A 22 -16.71 -0.73 11.40
C THR A 22 -17.12 -1.88 10.48
N THR A 23 -16.95 -3.12 10.94
CA THR A 23 -17.49 -4.29 10.22
C THR A 23 -18.87 -4.61 10.74
N LEU A 24 -19.86 -4.51 9.88
CA LEU A 24 -21.21 -5.03 10.12
C LEU A 24 -21.18 -6.57 9.93
N LEU A 25 -20.75 -7.29 10.94
CA LEU A 25 -20.93 -8.74 11.00
C LEU A 25 -22.35 -9.02 11.48
N ALA A 26 -23.25 -9.29 10.55
CA ALA A 26 -24.60 -9.68 10.85
C ALA A 26 -24.60 -11.07 11.52
N GLY A 27 -25.03 -11.14 12.78
CA GLY A 27 -25.57 -12.36 13.35
C GLY A 27 -24.94 -12.96 14.59
N CYS A 28 -23.63 -12.80 14.86
CA CYS A 28 -23.04 -13.26 16.12
C CYS A 28 -22.28 -12.13 16.78
N GLY A 29 -22.48 -11.93 18.10
CA GLY A 29 -21.75 -10.91 18.85
C GLY A 29 -20.23 -11.01 18.60
N ILE A 30 -19.63 -9.91 18.15
CA ILE A 30 -18.18 -9.81 17.97
C ILE A 30 -17.57 -9.92 19.35
N ASN A 31 -16.66 -10.89 19.55
CA ASN A 31 -15.78 -10.93 20.70
C ASN A 31 -14.39 -10.40 20.30
N GLU A 32 -13.63 -10.00 21.29
CA GLU A 32 -12.30 -9.39 21.09
C GLU A 32 -11.36 -10.30 20.31
N GLY A 33 -11.34 -11.62 20.61
CA GLY A 33 -10.48 -12.58 19.92
C GLY A 33 -10.86 -12.79 18.44
N LYS A 34 -12.15 -12.66 18.08
CA LYS A 34 -12.56 -12.70 16.67
C LYS A 34 -12.15 -11.42 15.93
N ALA A 35 -12.28 -10.26 16.58
CA ALA A 35 -11.87 -8.99 16.01
C ALA A 35 -10.36 -8.94 15.77
N GLU A 36 -9.56 -9.44 16.72
CA GLU A 36 -8.12 -9.56 16.58
C GLU A 36 -7.73 -10.42 15.38
N LYS A 37 -8.23 -11.65 15.33
CA LYS A 37 -7.96 -12.57 14.21
C LYS A 37 -8.40 -12.01 12.87
N TYR A 38 -9.55 -11.36 12.82
CA TYR A 38 -10.04 -10.75 11.58
C TYR A 38 -9.09 -9.66 11.08
N VAL A 39 -8.65 -8.76 11.96
CA VAL A 39 -7.72 -7.69 11.57
C VAL A 39 -6.36 -8.27 11.18
N GLN A 40 -5.83 -9.24 11.95
CA GLN A 40 -4.56 -9.90 11.63
C GLN A 40 -4.63 -10.56 10.24
N ALA A 41 -5.66 -11.37 9.99
CA ALA A 41 -5.83 -12.06 8.71
C ALA A 41 -5.95 -11.09 7.51
N ASN A 42 -6.61 -9.94 7.70
CA ASN A 42 -6.68 -8.92 6.66
C ASN A 42 -5.31 -8.27 6.39
N LEU A 43 -4.54 -7.99 7.43
CA LEU A 43 -3.19 -7.46 7.29
C LEU A 43 -2.27 -8.45 6.57
N ASP A 44 -2.31 -9.72 6.97
CA ASP A 44 -1.51 -10.79 6.39
C ASP A 44 -1.89 -11.05 4.92
N LEU A 45 -3.19 -11.00 4.59
CA LEU A 45 -3.65 -11.08 3.22
C LEU A 45 -3.18 -9.86 2.41
N THR A 46 -3.36 -8.66 2.93
CA THR A 46 -3.08 -7.40 2.21
C THR A 46 -1.60 -7.18 1.97
N PHE A 47 -0.76 -7.44 2.97
CA PHE A 47 0.67 -7.13 2.87
C PHE A 47 1.54 -8.33 2.49
N GLN A 48 1.13 -9.54 2.83
CA GLN A 48 1.96 -10.74 2.63
C GLN A 48 1.34 -11.77 1.68
N GLY A 49 0.11 -11.53 1.21
CA GLY A 49 -0.61 -12.47 0.34
C GLY A 49 -0.95 -13.80 1.04
N GLN A 50 -0.95 -13.83 2.38
CA GLN A 50 -1.26 -15.03 3.15
C GLN A 50 -2.77 -15.23 3.22
N THR A 51 -3.24 -16.37 2.72
CA THR A 51 -4.66 -16.66 2.58
C THR A 51 -5.22 -17.56 3.67
N GLN A 52 -4.34 -18.24 4.44
CA GLN A 52 -4.75 -19.31 5.34
C GLN A 52 -5.76 -18.87 6.41
N GLU A 53 -5.42 -17.84 7.20
CA GLU A 53 -6.30 -17.34 8.26
C GLU A 53 -7.54 -16.63 7.68
N ALA A 54 -7.36 -15.88 6.58
CA ALA A 54 -8.46 -15.21 5.89
C ALA A 54 -9.49 -16.23 5.37
N LYS A 55 -9.05 -17.38 4.85
CA LYS A 55 -9.93 -18.47 4.42
C LYS A 55 -10.81 -19.01 5.55
N GLU A 56 -10.20 -19.25 6.72
CA GLU A 56 -10.92 -19.76 7.88
C GLU A 56 -11.96 -18.78 8.42
N ILE A 57 -11.61 -17.47 8.42
CA ILE A 57 -12.46 -16.41 8.99
C ILE A 57 -13.56 -16.00 8.03
N LEU A 58 -13.26 -15.89 6.74
CA LEU A 58 -14.17 -15.38 5.72
C LEU A 58 -14.96 -16.49 5.01
N GLY A 59 -14.56 -17.75 5.14
CA GLY A 59 -15.16 -18.87 4.42
C GLY A 59 -14.95 -18.80 2.90
N ALA A 60 -13.98 -18.01 2.45
CA ALA A 60 -13.65 -17.84 1.04
C ALA A 60 -12.69 -18.91 0.55
N SER A 61 -12.66 -19.17 -0.77
CA SER A 61 -11.68 -20.10 -1.32
C SER A 61 -10.28 -19.46 -1.39
N ASP A 62 -9.23 -20.31 -1.33
CA ASP A 62 -7.85 -19.85 -1.48
C ASP A 62 -7.64 -19.12 -2.83
N SER A 63 -8.28 -19.63 -3.90
CA SER A 63 -8.23 -19.01 -5.22
C SER A 63 -8.83 -17.62 -5.25
N ASP A 64 -9.95 -17.39 -4.56
CA ASP A 64 -10.60 -16.08 -4.54
C ASP A 64 -9.79 -15.09 -3.71
N LEU A 65 -9.23 -15.54 -2.58
CA LEU A 65 -8.36 -14.68 -1.75
C LEU A 65 -7.08 -14.29 -2.48
N LYS A 66 -6.47 -15.20 -3.24
CA LYS A 66 -5.33 -14.88 -4.12
C LYS A 66 -5.70 -13.83 -5.17
N LYS A 67 -6.88 -13.97 -5.80
CA LYS A 67 -7.38 -12.95 -6.74
C LYS A 67 -7.58 -11.59 -6.06
N VAL A 68 -8.13 -11.57 -4.86
CA VAL A 68 -8.28 -10.33 -4.08
C VAL A 68 -6.93 -9.66 -3.84
N TYR A 69 -5.93 -10.43 -3.44
CA TYR A 69 -4.57 -9.94 -3.24
C TYR A 69 -3.96 -9.37 -4.53
N GLU A 70 -3.98 -10.14 -5.62
CA GLU A 70 -3.44 -9.71 -6.92
C GLU A 70 -4.16 -8.46 -7.46
N ASN A 71 -5.49 -8.43 -7.34
CA ASN A 71 -6.26 -7.25 -7.75
C ASN A 71 -5.90 -6.02 -6.89
N GLY A 72 -5.65 -6.20 -5.59
CA GLY A 72 -5.21 -5.13 -4.70
C GLY A 72 -3.84 -4.57 -5.09
N ILE A 73 -2.88 -5.43 -5.42
CA ILE A 73 -1.57 -5.03 -5.92
C ILE A 73 -1.71 -4.27 -7.25
N ASN A 74 -2.46 -4.83 -8.19
CA ASN A 74 -2.67 -4.19 -9.49
C ASN A 74 -3.35 -2.82 -9.37
N ALA A 75 -4.38 -2.69 -8.52
CA ALA A 75 -5.03 -1.42 -8.26
C ALA A 75 -4.04 -0.39 -7.66
N PHE A 76 -3.20 -0.82 -6.71
CA PHE A 76 -2.18 0.05 -6.14
C PHE A 76 -1.18 0.54 -7.20
N VAL A 77 -0.70 -0.36 -8.06
CA VAL A 77 0.22 -0.01 -9.15
C VAL A 77 -0.44 0.99 -10.10
N GLN A 78 -1.66 0.71 -10.55
CA GLN A 78 -2.36 1.58 -11.49
C GLN A 78 -2.67 2.96 -10.89
N ASP A 79 -3.20 2.99 -9.66
CA ASP A 79 -3.69 4.24 -9.06
C ASP A 79 -2.58 5.10 -8.45
N CYS A 80 -1.51 4.48 -7.95
CA CYS A 80 -0.48 5.18 -7.19
C CYS A 80 0.83 5.38 -7.96
N LEU A 81 1.19 4.48 -8.88
CA LEU A 81 2.46 4.54 -9.60
C LEU A 81 2.29 4.92 -11.07
N LEU A 82 1.30 4.35 -11.76
CA LEU A 82 1.10 4.55 -13.19
C LEU A 82 -0.03 5.55 -13.51
N ASN A 83 -0.61 6.20 -12.51
CA ASN A 83 -1.75 7.09 -12.69
C ASN A 83 -1.48 8.20 -13.72
N GLY A 84 -2.14 8.11 -14.87
CA GLY A 84 -2.00 9.06 -15.98
C GLY A 84 -0.74 8.90 -16.83
N VAL A 85 0.04 7.85 -16.60
CA VAL A 85 1.18 7.49 -17.45
C VAL A 85 0.70 6.48 -18.48
N GLU A 86 0.56 6.93 -19.72
CA GLU A 86 0.34 6.07 -20.89
C GLU A 86 1.70 5.81 -21.54
N THR A 87 2.14 4.55 -21.55
CA THR A 87 3.36 4.10 -22.21
C THR A 87 3.04 2.98 -23.19
N GLU A 88 3.88 2.78 -24.22
CA GLU A 88 3.73 1.66 -25.14
C GLU A 88 3.99 0.31 -24.46
N ASN A 89 4.79 0.30 -23.39
CA ASN A 89 5.12 -0.88 -22.62
C ASN A 89 4.25 -0.97 -21.37
N ASP A 90 3.76 -2.17 -21.07
CA ASP A 90 3.02 -2.46 -19.84
C ASP A 90 4.00 -2.80 -18.71
N PHE A 91 4.25 -1.82 -17.85
CA PHE A 91 5.09 -1.99 -16.66
C PHE A 91 4.35 -2.55 -15.43
N SER A 92 3.05 -2.84 -15.56
CA SER A 92 2.21 -3.27 -14.43
C SER A 92 2.75 -4.52 -13.74
N GLU A 93 3.26 -5.49 -14.49
CA GLU A 93 3.82 -6.72 -13.94
C GLU A 93 5.11 -6.44 -13.15
N THR A 94 6.02 -5.64 -13.72
CA THR A 94 7.30 -5.29 -13.08
C THR A 94 7.07 -4.54 -11.78
N TYR A 95 6.21 -3.52 -11.78
CA TYR A 95 5.84 -2.80 -10.57
C TYR A 95 5.05 -3.68 -9.60
N GLY A 96 4.21 -4.59 -10.09
CA GLY A 96 3.49 -5.55 -9.26
C GLY A 96 4.43 -6.41 -8.42
N VAL A 97 5.52 -6.92 -9.02
CA VAL A 97 6.55 -7.67 -8.31
C VAL A 97 7.23 -6.80 -7.24
N LEU A 98 7.65 -5.60 -7.60
CA LEU A 98 8.30 -4.66 -6.68
C LEU A 98 7.40 -4.29 -5.49
N ILE A 99 6.12 -3.99 -5.74
CA ILE A 99 5.17 -3.65 -4.67
C ILE A 99 4.93 -4.83 -3.74
N LYS A 100 4.87 -6.06 -4.25
CA LYS A 100 4.77 -7.27 -3.41
C LYS A 100 5.97 -7.39 -2.47
N GLU A 101 7.19 -7.17 -2.96
CA GLU A 101 8.40 -7.19 -2.14
C GLU A 101 8.39 -6.11 -1.06
N ILE A 102 8.00 -4.88 -1.43
CA ILE A 102 7.86 -3.76 -0.50
C ILE A 102 6.82 -4.09 0.58
N PHE A 103 5.65 -4.57 0.19
CA PHE A 103 4.57 -4.93 1.12
C PHE A 103 4.99 -6.09 2.05
N CYS A 104 5.64 -7.12 1.53
CA CYS A 104 6.19 -8.22 2.34
C CYS A 104 7.23 -7.75 3.38
N SER A 105 7.85 -6.60 3.17
CA SER A 105 8.77 -6.01 4.15
C SER A 105 8.06 -5.31 5.31
N ALA A 106 6.75 -5.05 5.19
CA ALA A 106 5.97 -4.38 6.23
C ALA A 106 5.99 -5.17 7.55
N ARG A 107 6.16 -4.45 8.65
CA ARG A 107 6.08 -4.98 10.01
C ARG A 107 4.88 -4.39 10.70
N TYR A 108 3.99 -5.24 11.16
CA TYR A 108 2.78 -4.85 11.89
C TYR A 108 2.46 -5.88 12.98
N GLN A 109 1.73 -5.45 13.97
CA GLN A 109 1.27 -6.28 15.07
C GLN A 109 -0.05 -5.76 15.60
N VAL A 110 -1.05 -6.61 15.71
CA VAL A 110 -2.24 -6.30 16.50
C VAL A 110 -1.85 -6.30 17.98
N SER A 111 -2.03 -5.16 18.65
CA SER A 111 -1.48 -4.95 20.00
C SER A 111 -2.54 -4.73 21.08
N GLY A 112 -3.80 -4.66 20.70
CA GLY A 112 -4.91 -4.54 21.63
C GLY A 112 -6.25 -4.49 20.92
N VAL A 113 -7.24 -5.05 21.56
CA VAL A 113 -8.64 -5.03 21.12
C VAL A 113 -9.49 -4.61 22.30
N LYS A 114 -10.43 -3.69 22.06
CA LYS A 114 -11.36 -3.18 23.06
C LYS A 114 -12.77 -3.19 22.50
N LYS A 115 -13.67 -3.86 23.17
CA LYS A 115 -15.08 -3.82 22.82
C LYS A 115 -15.67 -2.44 23.12
N THR A 116 -16.25 -1.78 22.14
CA THR A 116 -16.83 -0.43 22.24
C THR A 116 -18.35 -0.43 22.14
N GLY A 117 -18.94 -1.57 21.74
CA GLY A 117 -20.39 -1.74 21.65
C GLY A 117 -20.79 -3.20 21.50
N SER A 118 -22.08 -3.46 21.31
CA SER A 118 -22.58 -4.83 21.16
C SER A 118 -22.05 -5.55 19.90
N LYS A 119 -21.74 -4.77 18.86
CA LYS A 119 -21.25 -5.26 17.55
C LYS A 119 -20.01 -4.53 17.05
N THR A 120 -19.32 -3.79 17.91
CA THR A 120 -18.16 -2.98 17.55
C THR A 120 -16.98 -3.22 18.48
N CYS A 121 -15.81 -3.33 17.89
CA CYS A 121 -14.52 -3.37 18.60
C CYS A 121 -13.58 -2.32 17.98
N GLU A 122 -12.78 -1.73 18.82
CA GLU A 122 -11.60 -0.94 18.43
C GLU A 122 -10.38 -1.85 18.48
N VAL A 123 -9.62 -1.89 17.40
CA VAL A 123 -8.43 -2.71 17.28
C VAL A 123 -7.21 -1.82 17.08
N THR A 124 -6.22 -1.96 17.95
CA THR A 124 -4.98 -1.21 17.87
C THR A 124 -3.94 -2.02 17.10
N VAL A 125 -3.42 -1.46 16.02
CA VAL A 125 -2.33 -2.03 15.23
C VAL A 125 -1.08 -1.17 15.38
N LYS A 126 0.01 -1.76 15.81
CA LYS A 126 1.36 -1.16 15.75
C LYS A 126 1.97 -1.53 14.42
N TYR A 127 2.57 -0.56 13.74
CA TYR A 127 3.28 -0.82 12.49
C TYR A 127 4.58 -0.04 12.40
N GLN A 128 5.53 -0.57 11.66
CA GLN A 128 6.76 0.11 11.32
C GLN A 128 6.60 0.66 9.89
N PRO A 129 6.72 1.98 9.70
CA PRO A 129 6.65 2.57 8.36
C PRO A 129 7.71 1.99 7.44
N VAL A 130 7.33 1.73 6.20
CA VAL A 130 8.26 1.36 5.14
C VAL A 130 8.77 2.64 4.49
N ASP A 131 10.06 2.91 4.58
CA ASP A 131 10.68 4.18 4.15
C ASP A 131 10.84 4.33 2.63
N VAL A 132 10.54 3.28 1.87
CA VAL A 132 10.79 3.25 0.41
C VAL A 132 10.18 4.47 -0.27
N PHE A 133 8.88 4.71 -0.04
CA PHE A 133 8.19 5.81 -0.71
C PHE A 133 8.67 7.20 -0.28
N THR A 134 9.14 7.35 0.96
CA THR A 134 9.69 8.62 1.43
C THR A 134 11.06 8.93 0.82
N ARG A 135 11.79 7.91 0.39
CA ARG A 135 13.08 8.05 -0.30
C ARG A 135 12.93 8.11 -1.82
N PHE A 136 11.99 7.35 -2.35
CA PHE A 136 11.73 7.27 -3.78
C PHE A 136 11.21 8.58 -4.35
N MET A 137 10.17 9.18 -3.74
CA MET A 137 9.52 10.38 -4.27
C MET A 137 10.46 11.59 -4.46
N PRO A 138 11.41 11.90 -3.52
CA PRO A 138 12.39 12.94 -3.76
C PRO A 138 13.34 12.64 -4.94
N LYS A 139 13.76 11.39 -5.10
CA LYS A 139 14.62 10.97 -6.21
C LYS A 139 13.91 11.05 -7.54
N LEU A 140 12.70 10.55 -7.60
CA LEU A 140 11.86 10.65 -8.80
C LEU A 140 11.69 12.11 -9.25
N LYS A 141 11.46 13.00 -8.28
CA LYS A 141 11.37 14.43 -8.58
C LYS A 141 12.68 15.00 -9.11
N GLU A 142 13.81 14.65 -8.49
CA GLU A 142 15.14 15.10 -8.91
C GLU A 142 15.47 14.64 -10.35
N GLU A 143 15.22 13.36 -10.67
CA GLU A 143 15.43 12.83 -12.02
C GLU A 143 14.49 13.44 -13.05
N SER A 144 13.20 13.63 -12.69
CA SER A 144 12.25 14.32 -13.54
C SER A 144 12.68 15.76 -13.87
N GLU A 145 13.14 16.52 -12.86
CA GLU A 145 13.65 17.89 -13.07
C GLU A 145 14.91 17.92 -13.96
N LYS A 146 15.78 16.92 -13.82
CA LYS A 146 16.99 16.77 -14.63
C LYS A 146 16.65 16.44 -16.09
N ILE A 147 15.75 15.49 -16.33
CA ILE A 147 15.29 15.14 -17.67
C ILE A 147 14.65 16.37 -18.35
N GLN A 148 13.81 17.11 -17.62
CA GLN A 148 13.20 18.33 -18.16
C GLN A 148 14.26 19.40 -18.51
N ALA A 149 15.26 19.60 -17.65
CA ALA A 149 16.33 20.55 -17.90
C ALA A 149 17.20 20.15 -19.12
N ASP A 150 17.47 18.86 -19.31
CA ASP A 150 18.21 18.35 -20.46
C ASP A 150 17.39 18.45 -21.75
N LYS A 151 16.06 18.28 -21.68
CA LYS A 151 15.12 18.54 -22.78
C LYS A 151 15.15 20.02 -23.18
N ASP A 152 15.01 20.92 -22.21
CA ASP A 152 15.03 22.37 -22.44
C ASP A 152 16.37 22.86 -23.00
N ALA A 153 17.48 22.19 -22.65
CA ALA A 153 18.81 22.45 -23.17
C ALA A 153 19.07 21.83 -24.55
N GLY A 154 18.11 21.11 -25.13
CA GLY A 154 18.24 20.41 -26.43
C GLY A 154 19.24 19.23 -26.38
N LYS A 155 19.57 18.74 -25.21
CA LYS A 155 20.48 17.58 -25.03
C LYS A 155 19.75 16.26 -25.16
N TYR A 156 18.44 16.26 -24.96
CA TYR A 156 17.60 15.07 -25.06
C TYR A 156 16.95 15.02 -26.44
N SER A 157 17.27 13.99 -27.21
CA SER A 157 16.76 13.80 -28.57
C SER A 157 15.61 12.80 -28.68
N GLY A 158 15.11 12.31 -27.55
CA GLY A 158 14.01 11.35 -27.49
C GLY A 158 12.63 11.99 -27.73
N THR A 159 11.68 11.18 -28.12
CA THR A 159 10.26 11.55 -28.19
C THR A 159 9.70 11.74 -26.78
N ASP A 160 8.54 12.41 -26.66
CA ASP A 160 7.86 12.55 -25.36
C ASP A 160 7.48 11.18 -24.77
N GLU A 161 7.27 10.17 -25.60
CA GLU A 161 7.02 8.78 -25.23
C GLU A 161 8.26 8.13 -24.60
N GLU A 162 9.42 8.24 -25.26
CA GLU A 162 10.69 7.72 -24.73
C GLU A 162 11.09 8.38 -23.42
N ILE A 163 10.77 9.66 -23.24
CA ILE A 163 10.99 10.37 -21.97
C ILE A 163 10.11 9.80 -20.87
N LYS A 164 8.82 9.58 -21.14
CA LYS A 164 7.89 8.97 -20.17
C LYS A 164 8.35 7.57 -19.77
N GLU A 165 8.77 6.75 -20.72
CA GLU A 165 9.29 5.41 -20.46
C GLU A 165 10.56 5.44 -19.61
N ALA A 166 11.50 6.34 -19.90
CA ALA A 166 12.70 6.51 -19.09
C ALA A 166 12.36 6.90 -17.64
N MET A 167 11.37 7.79 -17.43
CA MET A 167 10.91 8.19 -16.09
C MET A 167 10.25 7.05 -15.30
N VAL A 168 9.74 6.03 -15.99
CA VAL A 168 9.09 4.87 -15.37
C VAL A 168 10.11 3.78 -15.02
N LEU A 169 11.25 3.73 -15.71
CA LEU A 169 12.28 2.67 -15.58
C LEU A 169 13.41 3.02 -14.59
N ASP A 170 13.67 4.29 -14.31
CA ASP A 170 14.68 4.77 -13.36
C ASP A 170 14.11 4.93 -11.94
#